data_8edda73c21ec9cd1f4be293c815caca3
#
_entry.id   8edda73c21ec9cd1f4be293c815caca3
#
_cell.length_a   1.000
_cell.length_b   1.000
_cell.length_c   1.000
_cell.angle_alpha   90.00
_cell.angle_beta   90.00
_cell.angle_gamma   90.00
#
_symmetry.space_group_name_H-M   'P 1'
#
loop_
_entity.id
_entity.type
_entity.pdbx_description
1 polymer ?
#
loop_
_entity_poly.entity_id
_entity_poly.type
_entity_poly.pdbx_seq_one_letter_code
_entity_poly.pdbx_strand_id
1 'polypeptide(L)'
;MIVITDLDGTLAHAAWRANLMHDWDAYHAASIADKPNMPMILAVNALSKYCGVACLTSRPERWRQLTNDWLLKYDVLLHHLIM
;
A
#
# COMPACT_ATOMS: atom_id res chain seq x y z
N MET A 1 -15.07 -7.39 13.34
CA MET A 1 -14.72 -7.78 11.95
C MET A 1 -13.45 -7.05 11.55
N ILE A 2 -12.55 -7.75 10.92
CA ILE A 2 -11.32 -7.17 10.36
C ILE A 2 -11.33 -7.40 8.86
N VAL A 3 -11.09 -6.33 8.10
CA VAL A 3 -10.92 -6.39 6.65
C VAL A 3 -9.43 -6.39 6.36
N ILE A 4 -8.98 -7.29 5.49
CA ILE A 4 -7.59 -7.36 5.04
C ILE A 4 -7.54 -6.88 3.59
N THR A 5 -6.65 -5.94 3.32
CA THR A 5 -6.40 -5.44 1.97
C THR A 5 -4.95 -5.70 1.57
N ASP A 6 -4.72 -5.88 0.28
CA ASP A 6 -3.39 -5.88 -0.30
C ASP A 6 -2.97 -4.43 -0.61
N LEU A 7 -1.70 -4.21 -0.88
CA LEU A 7 -1.15 -2.90 -1.22
C LEU A 7 -0.83 -2.82 -2.72
N ASP A 8 0.20 -3.54 -3.16
CA ASP A 8 0.68 -3.48 -4.55
C ASP A 8 -0.32 -4.15 -5.48
N GLY A 9 -0.77 -3.42 -6.50
CA GLY A 9 -1.78 -3.88 -7.43
C GLY A 9 -3.22 -3.70 -6.95
N THR A 10 -3.43 -3.24 -5.72
CA THR A 10 -4.76 -3.00 -5.15
C THR A 10 -4.95 -1.54 -4.76
N LEU A 11 -4.25 -1.06 -3.73
CA LEU A 11 -4.30 0.35 -3.33
C LEU A 11 -3.34 1.21 -4.16
N ALA A 12 -2.23 0.64 -4.58
CA ALA A 12 -1.20 1.30 -5.36
C ALA A 12 -1.07 0.64 -6.73
N HIS A 13 -0.97 1.45 -7.78
CA HIS A 13 -0.71 0.96 -9.13
C HIS A 13 0.78 0.66 -9.28
N ALA A 14 1.16 -0.61 -9.15
CA ALA A 14 2.55 -1.05 -9.12
C ALA A 14 3.07 -1.61 -10.45
N ALA A 15 2.19 -1.87 -11.41
CA ALA A 15 2.57 -2.56 -12.67
C ALA A 15 3.63 -1.79 -13.47
N TRP A 16 3.66 -0.46 -13.37
CA TRP A 16 4.59 0.39 -14.13
C TRP A 16 6.06 0.13 -13.77
N ARG A 17 6.33 -0.40 -12.57
CA ARG A 17 7.71 -0.68 -12.13
C ARG A 17 8.11 -2.15 -12.29
N ALA A 18 7.32 -2.93 -13.03
CA ALA A 18 7.63 -4.36 -13.25
C ALA A 18 8.99 -4.58 -13.91
N ASN A 19 9.46 -3.65 -14.75
CA ASN A 19 10.78 -3.73 -15.38
C ASN A 19 11.95 -3.55 -14.39
N LEU A 20 11.68 -3.18 -13.14
CA LEU A 20 12.69 -3.05 -12.09
C LEU A 20 12.83 -4.32 -11.24
N MET A 21 12.09 -5.39 -11.54
CA MET A 21 12.10 -6.62 -10.74
C MET A 21 13.44 -7.35 -10.73
N HIS A 22 14.35 -7.02 -11.65
CA HIS A 22 15.72 -7.53 -11.65
C HIS A 22 16.58 -6.93 -10.51
N ASP A 23 16.11 -5.85 -9.89
CA ASP A 23 16.71 -5.19 -8.74
C ASP A 23 15.60 -4.83 -7.76
N TRP A 24 15.41 -5.68 -6.75
CA TRP A 24 14.31 -5.51 -5.79
C TRP A 24 14.42 -4.22 -4.97
N ASP A 25 15.64 -3.75 -4.69
CA ASP A 25 15.80 -2.47 -3.99
C ASP A 25 15.31 -1.31 -4.85
N ALA A 26 15.65 -1.29 -6.15
CA ALA A 26 15.14 -0.27 -7.07
C ALA A 26 13.62 -0.38 -7.22
N TYR A 27 13.10 -1.60 -7.31
CA TYR A 27 11.67 -1.86 -7.43
C TYR A 27 10.90 -1.28 -6.23
N HIS A 28 11.34 -1.57 -5.02
CA HIS A 28 10.67 -1.08 -3.81
C HIS A 28 10.89 0.42 -3.60
N ALA A 29 12.08 0.95 -3.88
CA ALA A 29 12.33 2.37 -3.77
C ALA A 29 11.45 3.20 -4.71
N ALA A 30 11.18 2.69 -5.91
CA ALA A 30 10.32 3.36 -6.89
C ALA A 30 8.85 3.45 -6.43
N SER A 31 8.43 2.66 -5.46
CA SER A 31 7.03 2.60 -5.01
C SER A 31 6.50 3.91 -4.45
N ILE A 32 7.38 4.81 -4.00
CA ILE A 32 6.97 6.14 -3.54
C ILE A 32 6.26 6.94 -4.65
N ALA A 33 6.55 6.62 -5.91
CA ALA A 33 5.96 7.28 -7.08
C ALA A 33 4.74 6.54 -7.64
N ASP A 34 4.28 5.46 -7.01
CA ASP A 34 3.07 4.75 -7.42
C ASP A 34 1.86 5.68 -7.40
N LYS A 35 1.02 5.60 -8.45
CA LYS A 35 -0.25 6.31 -8.44
C LYS A 35 -1.25 5.57 -7.56
N PRO A 36 -2.09 6.29 -6.81
CA PRO A 36 -3.10 5.68 -5.96
C PRO A 36 -4.27 5.16 -6.78
N ASN A 37 -4.82 4.02 -6.36
CA ASN A 37 -6.11 3.54 -6.84
C ASN A 37 -7.20 4.20 -5.98
N MET A 38 -7.67 5.38 -6.37
CA MET A 38 -8.58 6.15 -5.54
C MET A 38 -9.89 5.45 -5.22
N PRO A 39 -10.58 4.76 -6.17
CA PRO A 39 -11.78 4.01 -5.83
C PRO A 39 -11.56 2.98 -4.72
N MET A 40 -10.45 2.25 -4.76
CA MET A 40 -10.12 1.27 -3.72
C MET A 40 -9.79 1.93 -2.39
N ILE A 41 -9.06 3.04 -2.40
CA ILE A 41 -8.74 3.79 -1.19
C ILE A 41 -10.00 4.33 -0.54
N LEU A 42 -10.92 4.87 -1.33
CA LEU A 42 -12.21 5.37 -0.81
C LEU A 42 -13.03 4.24 -0.19
N ALA A 43 -13.05 3.06 -0.82
CA ALA A 43 -13.75 1.89 -0.27
C ALA A 43 -13.14 1.45 1.06
N VAL A 44 -11.82 1.36 1.14
CA VAL A 44 -11.10 0.98 2.37
C VAL A 44 -11.36 2.00 3.47
N ASN A 45 -11.30 3.30 3.14
CA ASN A 45 -11.53 4.35 4.12
C ASN A 45 -12.98 4.35 4.64
N ALA A 46 -13.95 4.05 3.78
CA ALA A 46 -15.33 3.89 4.22
C ALA A 46 -15.50 2.72 5.19
N LEU A 47 -14.87 1.58 4.88
CA LEU A 47 -14.90 0.40 5.75
C LEU A 47 -14.21 0.64 7.09
N SER A 48 -13.15 1.44 7.14
CA SER A 48 -12.38 1.72 8.35
C SER A 48 -13.20 2.40 9.43
N LYS A 49 -14.34 2.99 9.11
CA LYS A 49 -15.27 3.60 10.06
C LYS A 49 -16.06 2.55 10.86
N TYR A 50 -16.18 1.34 10.32
CA TYR A 50 -17.06 0.30 10.88
C TYR A 50 -16.30 -0.96 11.28
N CYS A 51 -15.11 -1.17 10.76
CA CYS A 51 -14.30 -2.36 11.02
C CYS A 51 -12.84 -1.99 11.14
N GLY A 52 -12.06 -2.89 11.76
CA GLY A 52 -10.60 -2.83 11.67
C GLY A 52 -10.16 -3.10 10.23
N VAL A 53 -9.18 -2.35 9.74
CA VAL A 53 -8.59 -2.56 8.42
C VAL A 53 -7.10 -2.80 8.56
N ALA A 54 -6.63 -3.93 8.05
CA ALA A 54 -5.22 -4.28 8.01
C ALA A 54 -4.75 -4.36 6.57
N CYS A 55 -3.62 -3.77 6.27
CA CYS A 55 -2.94 -3.95 4.99
C CYS A 55 -1.84 -4.99 5.15
N LEU A 56 -1.87 -6.01 4.32
CA LEU A 56 -0.86 -7.07 4.29
C LEU A 56 -0.06 -6.92 3.01
N THR A 57 1.26 -6.79 3.15
CA THR A 57 2.16 -6.63 2.00
C THR A 57 3.40 -7.50 2.16
N SER A 58 3.94 -7.95 1.03
CA SER A 58 5.19 -8.71 0.99
C SER A 58 6.43 -7.83 0.92
N ARG A 59 6.28 -6.51 0.97
CA ARG A 59 7.45 -5.61 0.99
C ARG A 59 8.31 -5.90 2.22
N PRO A 60 9.65 -5.91 2.10
CA PRO A 60 10.54 -6.06 3.25
C PRO A 60 10.35 -4.95 4.28
N GLU A 61 10.53 -5.29 5.56
CA GLU A 61 10.32 -4.37 6.69
C GLU A 61 11.14 -3.08 6.58
N ARG A 62 12.32 -3.13 5.97
CA ARG A 62 13.15 -1.94 5.76
C ARG A 62 12.49 -0.85 4.92
N TRP A 63 11.42 -1.20 4.19
CA TRP A 63 10.65 -0.26 3.38
C TRP A 63 9.40 0.27 4.10
N ARG A 64 9.26 0.03 5.40
CA ARG A 64 8.10 0.45 6.19
C ARG A 64 7.92 1.96 6.18
N GLN A 65 8.99 2.73 6.39
CA GLN A 65 8.89 4.20 6.43
C GLN A 65 8.42 4.77 5.10
N LEU A 66 9.01 4.30 3.99
CA LEU A 66 8.60 4.73 2.66
C LEU A 66 7.14 4.37 2.38
N THR A 67 6.73 3.17 2.78
CA THR A 67 5.35 2.71 2.61
C THR A 67 4.37 3.55 3.43
N ASN A 68 4.70 3.85 4.68
CA ASN A 68 3.89 4.72 5.53
C ASN A 68 3.80 6.14 4.96
N ASP A 69 4.88 6.68 4.42
CA ASP A 69 4.88 8.00 3.81
C ASP A 69 3.92 8.06 2.61
N TRP A 70 3.89 7.00 1.80
CA TRP A 70 2.97 6.91 0.68
C TRP A 70 1.52 6.82 1.17
N LEU A 71 1.24 5.99 2.17
CA LEU A 71 -0.11 5.84 2.74
C LEU A 71 -0.60 7.17 3.34
N LEU A 72 0.25 7.89 4.03
CA LEU A 72 -0.08 9.21 4.59
C LEU A 72 -0.34 10.25 3.49
N LYS A 73 0.45 10.23 2.44
CA LYS A 73 0.30 11.16 1.31
C LYS A 73 -1.10 11.08 0.68
N TYR A 74 -1.67 9.88 0.62
CA TYR A 74 -2.96 9.65 -0.01
C TYR A 74 -4.10 9.41 1.00
N ASP A 75 -3.87 9.71 2.27
CA ASP A 75 -4.86 9.61 3.34
C ASP A 75 -5.52 8.23 3.43
N VAL A 76 -4.72 7.17 3.30
CA VAL A 76 -5.21 5.79 3.45
C VAL A 76 -5.38 5.47 4.94
N LEU A 77 -6.61 5.19 5.35
CA LEU A 77 -6.95 4.93 6.76
C LEU A 77 -6.81 3.45 7.08
N LEU A 78 -5.68 3.08 7.65
CA LEU A 78 -5.41 1.71 8.09
C LEU A 78 -5.23 1.68 9.60
N HIS A 79 -5.66 0.57 10.22
CA HIS A 79 -5.40 0.30 11.62
C HIS A 79 -4.07 -0.43 11.81
N HIS A 80 -3.70 -1.29 10.85
CA HIS A 80 -2.47 -2.07 10.90
C HIS A 80 -1.82 -2.17 9.52
N LEU A 81 -0.51 -2.06 9.48
CA LEU A 81 0.31 -2.39 8.32
C LEU A 81 1.21 -3.57 8.67
N ILE A 82 0.97 -4.70 8.03
CA ILE A 82 1.69 -5.96 8.25
C ILE A 82 2.61 -6.21 7.07
N MET A 83 3.91 -6.23 7.35
CA MET A 83 4.96 -6.42 6.33
C MET A 83 5.71 -7.72 6.53
#